data_9c9b371e9ad160a1d09ed40354c16441
#
_entry.id   9c9b371e9ad160a1d09ed40354c16441
#
_cell.length_a   1.000
_cell.length_b   1.000
_cell.length_c   1.000
_cell.angle_alpha   90.00
_cell.angle_beta   90.00
_cell.angle_gamma   90.00
#
_symmetry.space_group_name_H-M   'P 1'
#
loop_
_entity.id
_entity.type
_entity.pdbx_description
1 polymer ?
#
loop_
_entity_poly.entity_id
_entity_poly.type
_entity_poly.pdbx_seq_one_letter_code
_entity_poly.pdbx_strand_id
1 'polypeptide(L)'
;GDGELAVLYRAFEREVGRPLSPMETEQIRAWRSDTDPVLILEALRRAVMMGKHNFKYIDRILLEWRKNNLRTLEAVAEHEREFASRRATRPRTGTREDHRKKALIKSLYVT
;
A
#
# COMPACT_ATOMS: atom_id res chain seq x y z
N GLY A 1 14.27 -8.00 16.41
CA GLY A 1 14.49 -9.29 16.95
C GLY A 1 13.30 -10.20 16.90
N ASP A 2 13.41 -11.29 17.62
CA ASP A 2 12.34 -12.27 17.63
C ASP A 2 11.04 -11.69 18.13
N GLY A 3 11.10 -10.74 19.05
CA GLY A 3 9.89 -10.13 19.56
C GLY A 3 9.13 -9.39 18.48
N GLU A 4 9.86 -8.72 17.61
CA GLU A 4 9.23 -7.97 16.55
C GLU A 4 8.56 -8.90 15.55
N LEU A 5 9.21 -10.03 15.24
CA LEU A 5 8.61 -10.97 14.31
C LEU A 5 7.37 -11.60 14.93
N ALA A 6 7.41 -11.89 16.23
CA ALA A 6 6.26 -12.47 16.90
C ALA A 6 5.06 -11.52 16.83
N VAL A 7 5.31 -10.24 17.01
CA VAL A 7 4.24 -9.25 16.94
C VAL A 7 3.66 -9.21 15.53
N LEU A 8 4.53 -9.24 14.52
CA LEU A 8 4.07 -9.21 13.14
C LEU A 8 3.26 -10.46 12.82
N TYR A 9 3.76 -11.63 13.21
CA TYR A 9 3.05 -12.86 12.93
C TYR A 9 1.65 -12.84 13.55
N ARG A 10 1.56 -12.40 14.81
CA ARG A 10 0.27 -12.37 15.48
C ARG A 10 -0.69 -11.38 14.83
N ALA A 11 -0.17 -10.24 14.39
CA ALA A 11 -1.02 -9.24 13.75
C ALA A 11 -1.58 -9.81 12.44
N PHE A 12 -0.73 -10.48 11.66
CA PHE A 12 -1.19 -11.05 10.41
C PHE A 12 -2.17 -12.20 10.65
N GLU A 13 -1.91 -13.03 11.64
CA GLU A 13 -2.83 -14.13 11.94
C GLU A 13 -4.18 -13.61 12.36
N ARG A 14 -4.19 -12.52 13.10
CA ARG A 14 -5.45 -11.95 13.55
C ARG A 14 -6.28 -11.45 12.37
N GLU A 15 -5.64 -10.81 11.42
CA GLU A 15 -6.37 -10.28 10.28
C GLU A 15 -6.72 -11.35 9.24
N VAL A 16 -5.86 -12.34 9.09
CA VAL A 16 -6.12 -13.40 8.13
C VAL A 16 -7.11 -14.40 8.71
N GLY A 17 -7.14 -14.51 10.04
CA GLY A 17 -8.10 -15.40 10.70
C GLY A 17 -7.67 -16.85 10.79
N ARG A 18 -6.39 -17.10 10.62
CA ARG A 18 -5.87 -18.47 10.72
C ARG A 18 -4.38 -18.41 10.95
N PRO A 19 -3.78 -19.50 11.39
CA PRO A 19 -2.32 -19.52 11.53
C PRO A 19 -1.63 -19.35 10.19
N LEU A 20 -0.49 -18.74 10.21
CA LEU A 20 0.26 -18.49 8.98
C LEU A 20 0.96 -19.75 8.52
N SER A 21 1.06 -19.93 7.22
CA SER A 21 1.78 -21.04 6.65
C SER A 21 3.27 -20.73 6.72
N PRO A 22 4.13 -21.73 6.55
CA PRO A 22 5.57 -21.47 6.55
C PRO A 22 5.99 -20.46 5.48
N MET A 23 5.36 -20.49 4.31
CA MET A 23 5.72 -19.56 3.26
C MET A 23 5.30 -18.15 3.63
N GLU A 24 4.20 -18.01 4.33
CA GLU A 24 3.73 -16.69 4.76
C GLU A 24 4.65 -16.10 5.82
N THR A 25 5.10 -16.93 6.77
CA THR A 25 6.02 -16.43 7.77
C THR A 25 7.35 -16.05 7.13
N GLU A 26 7.75 -16.80 6.12
CA GLU A 26 8.99 -16.51 5.43
C GLU A 26 8.87 -15.16 4.69
N GLN A 27 7.72 -14.89 4.11
CA GLN A 27 7.49 -13.64 3.41
C GLN A 27 7.58 -12.47 4.40
N ILE A 28 6.99 -12.61 5.56
CA ILE A 28 7.03 -11.55 6.57
C ILE A 28 8.48 -11.35 7.02
N ARG A 29 9.22 -12.42 7.17
CA ARG A 29 10.60 -12.33 7.57
C ARG A 29 11.41 -11.59 6.49
N ALA A 30 11.12 -11.88 5.23
CA ALA A 30 11.79 -11.20 4.13
C ALA A 30 11.49 -9.71 4.14
N TRP A 31 10.25 -9.34 4.38
CA TRP A 31 9.89 -7.93 4.45
C TRP A 31 10.64 -7.26 5.60
N ARG A 32 10.72 -7.95 6.74
CA ARG A 32 11.34 -7.38 7.92
C ARG A 32 12.83 -7.13 7.72
N SER A 33 13.46 -7.86 6.82
CA SER A 33 14.89 -7.71 6.61
C SER A 33 15.26 -6.33 6.08
N ASP A 34 14.35 -5.67 5.37
CA ASP A 34 14.66 -4.34 4.84
C ASP A 34 13.56 -3.33 5.10
N THR A 35 12.60 -3.63 5.93
CA THR A 35 11.50 -2.72 6.20
C THR A 35 11.20 -2.71 7.68
N ASP A 36 10.99 -1.53 8.22
CA ASP A 36 10.68 -1.36 9.62
C ASP A 36 9.35 -2.05 9.93
N PRO A 37 9.24 -2.76 11.06
CA PRO A 37 7.99 -3.45 11.40
C PRO A 37 6.79 -2.52 11.44
N VAL A 38 7.01 -1.27 11.82
CA VAL A 38 5.91 -0.30 11.89
C VAL A 38 5.31 -0.11 10.50
N LEU A 39 6.14 -0.09 9.48
CA LEU A 39 5.65 0.08 8.13
C LEU A 39 4.96 -1.18 7.62
N ILE A 40 5.44 -2.36 8.04
CA ILE A 40 4.81 -3.60 7.64
C ILE A 40 3.40 -3.65 8.25
N LEU A 41 3.27 -3.23 9.51
CA LEU A 41 1.96 -3.21 10.16
C LEU A 41 1.04 -2.19 9.50
N GLU A 42 1.60 -1.05 9.08
CA GLU A 42 0.79 -0.03 8.42
C GLU A 42 0.31 -0.54 7.06
N ALA A 43 1.15 -1.27 6.34
CA ALA A 43 0.76 -1.81 5.06
C ALA A 43 -0.37 -2.84 5.25
N LEU A 44 -0.26 -3.65 6.31
CA LEU A 44 -1.30 -4.62 6.62
C LEU A 44 -2.60 -3.88 6.92
N ARG A 45 -2.55 -2.84 7.75
CA ARG A 45 -3.72 -2.08 8.10
C ARG A 45 -4.42 -1.52 6.86
N ARG A 46 -3.64 -0.95 5.94
CA ARG A 46 -4.21 -0.39 4.73
C ARG A 46 -4.85 -1.45 3.84
N ALA A 47 -4.20 -2.61 3.77
CA ALA A 47 -4.73 -3.70 2.97
C ALA A 47 -6.06 -4.18 3.54
N VAL A 48 -6.13 -4.28 4.86
CA VAL A 48 -7.36 -4.71 5.52
C VAL A 48 -8.47 -3.71 5.26
N MET A 49 -8.15 -2.41 5.35
CA MET A 49 -9.16 -1.38 5.12
C MET A 49 -9.67 -1.36 3.69
N MET A 50 -8.86 -1.84 2.77
CA MET A 50 -9.27 -1.91 1.39
C MET A 50 -9.93 -3.25 1.06
N GLY A 51 -10.03 -4.13 2.04
CA GLY A 51 -10.58 -5.45 1.82
C GLY A 51 -9.70 -6.36 1.00
N LYS A 52 -8.39 -6.03 0.93
CA LYS A 52 -7.46 -6.81 0.15
C LYS A 52 -6.27 -7.27 0.98
N HIS A 53 -6.53 -7.91 2.09
CA HIS A 53 -5.46 -8.30 2.98
C HIS A 53 -4.76 -9.58 2.54
N ASN A 54 -4.33 -9.63 1.29
CA ASN A 54 -3.53 -10.74 0.81
C ASN A 54 -2.08 -10.27 0.71
N PHE A 55 -1.18 -11.22 0.75
CA PHE A 55 0.26 -10.90 0.79
C PHE A 55 0.74 -10.21 -0.47
N LYS A 56 0.16 -10.52 -1.60
CA LYS A 56 0.57 -9.90 -2.83
C LYS A 56 0.27 -8.41 -2.83
N TYR A 57 -0.88 -8.04 -2.31
CA TYR A 57 -1.26 -6.63 -2.24
C TYR A 57 -0.38 -5.88 -1.25
N ILE A 58 -0.10 -6.52 -0.10
CA ILE A 58 0.75 -5.91 0.90
C ILE A 58 2.15 -5.73 0.36
N ASP A 59 2.66 -6.72 -0.36
CA ASP A 59 3.99 -6.63 -0.94
C ASP A 59 4.06 -5.46 -1.91
N ARG A 60 2.99 -5.23 -2.66
CA ARG A 60 2.96 -4.13 -3.59
C ARG A 60 3.02 -2.78 -2.88
N ILE A 61 2.31 -2.65 -1.76
CA ILE A 61 2.35 -1.42 -0.98
C ILE A 61 3.77 -1.16 -0.49
N LEU A 62 4.41 -2.19 0.08
CA LEU A 62 5.74 -2.04 0.63
C LEU A 62 6.75 -1.75 -0.47
N LEU A 63 6.58 -2.36 -1.63
CA LEU A 63 7.49 -2.15 -2.74
C LEU A 63 7.37 -0.70 -3.22
N GLU A 64 6.14 -0.19 -3.27
CA GLU A 64 5.92 1.18 -3.71
C GLU A 64 6.58 2.16 -2.75
N TRP A 65 6.45 1.91 -1.45
CA TRP A 65 7.07 2.78 -0.47
C TRP A 65 8.60 2.73 -0.59
N ARG A 66 9.16 1.56 -0.83
CA ARG A 66 10.58 1.44 -1.00
C ARG A 66 11.06 2.17 -2.25
N LYS A 67 10.33 2.09 -3.32
CA LYS A 67 10.68 2.76 -4.55
C LYS A 67 10.72 4.27 -4.35
N ASN A 68 9.87 4.79 -3.49
CA ASN A 68 9.81 6.20 -3.22
C ASN A 68 10.62 6.58 -1.98
N ASN A 69 11.40 5.64 -1.48
CA ASN A 69 12.29 5.86 -0.35
C ASN A 69 11.54 6.34 0.89
N LEU A 70 10.36 5.83 1.11
CA LEU A 70 9.55 6.18 2.28
C LEU A 70 9.86 5.18 3.37
N ARG A 71 10.55 5.62 4.40
CA ARG A 71 10.99 4.72 5.45
C ARG A 71 10.39 4.95 6.81
N THR A 72 9.49 5.92 6.92
CA THR A 72 8.83 6.19 8.19
C THR A 72 7.36 6.47 7.93
N LEU A 73 6.56 6.38 8.99
CA LEU A 73 5.15 6.68 8.86
C LEU A 73 4.96 8.15 8.45
N GLU A 74 5.80 9.03 8.96
CA GLU A 74 5.71 10.43 8.61
C GLU A 74 5.99 10.64 7.12
N ALA A 75 6.99 9.91 6.59
CA ALA A 75 7.33 10.05 5.19
C ALA A 75 6.18 9.55 4.31
N VAL A 76 5.54 8.46 4.72
CA VAL A 76 4.41 7.93 3.98
C VAL A 76 3.25 8.94 4.00
N ALA A 77 2.97 9.49 5.17
CA ALA A 77 1.87 10.45 5.31
C ALA A 77 2.14 11.70 4.48
N GLU A 78 3.39 12.17 4.50
CA GLU A 78 3.74 13.35 3.75
C GLU A 78 3.62 13.11 2.24
N HIS A 79 4.05 11.95 1.80
CA HIS A 79 3.97 11.59 0.40
C HIS A 79 2.51 11.56 -0.05
N GLU A 80 1.64 11.01 0.79
CA GLU A 80 0.23 10.95 0.47
C GLU A 80 -0.41 12.33 0.43
N ARG A 81 0.00 13.21 1.32
CA ARG A 81 -0.53 14.56 1.34
C ARG A 81 -0.12 15.30 0.06
N GLU A 82 1.12 15.13 -0.37
CA GLU A 82 1.60 15.76 -1.58
C GLU A 82 0.86 15.21 -2.79
N PHE A 83 0.60 13.91 -2.81
CA PHE A 83 -0.08 13.29 -3.92
C PHE A 83 -1.53 13.78 -3.97
N ALA A 84 -2.18 13.87 -2.84
CA ALA A 84 -3.56 14.34 -2.77
C ALA A 84 -3.64 15.80 -3.18
N SER A 85 -2.67 16.58 -2.74
CA SER A 85 -2.63 18.00 -3.07
C SER A 85 -2.45 18.19 -4.57
N ARG A 86 -1.56 17.43 -5.17
CA ARG A 86 -1.33 17.53 -6.59
C ARG A 86 -2.58 17.11 -7.34
N ARG A 87 -3.26 16.11 -6.90
CA ARG A 87 -4.48 15.67 -7.52
C ARG A 87 -5.56 16.71 -7.41
N ALA A 88 -5.65 17.34 -6.27
CA ALA A 88 -6.66 18.35 -6.03
C ALA A 88 -6.47 19.57 -6.92
N THR A 89 -5.24 19.91 -7.23
CA THR A 89 -4.98 21.09 -8.04
C THR A 89 -4.86 20.77 -9.52
N ARG A 90 -4.97 19.52 -9.87
CA ARG A 90 -4.85 19.14 -11.24
C ARG A 90 -6.04 19.67 -12.03
N PRO A 91 -5.80 20.30 -13.15
CA PRO A 91 -6.87 20.83 -13.94
C PRO A 91 -7.73 19.76 -14.51
N ARG A 92 -8.98 19.87 -14.32
CA ARG A 92 -9.88 18.96 -14.77
C ARG A 92 -9.99 18.98 -16.18
N THR A 93 -9.88 20.02 -16.77
CA THR A 93 -10.04 20.13 -18.17
C THR A 93 -8.92 19.45 -18.81
N GLY A 94 -7.82 19.57 -18.27
CA GLY A 94 -6.70 19.00 -18.85
C GLY A 94 -7.12 17.68 -19.30
N THR A 95 -8.08 17.28 -18.71
CA THR A 95 -8.48 16.03 -19.00
C THR A 95 -9.42 16.14 -20.06
N ARG A 96 -9.63 17.18 -20.70
CA ARG A 96 -10.62 17.29 -21.54
C ARG A 96 -10.26 16.68 -22.74
N GLU A 97 -9.28 16.66 -23.01
CA GLU A 97 -8.90 16.01 -24.03
C GLU A 97 -8.79 14.72 -23.73
N ASP A 98 -8.35 14.55 -22.78
CA ASP A 98 -8.38 13.36 -22.29
C ASP A 98 -9.71 13.20 -22.12
N HIS A 99 -10.36 14.11 -22.05
CA HIS A 99 -11.62 14.00 -21.90
C HIS A 99 -12.24 13.79 -23.14
N ARG A 100 -11.82 14.20 -24.13
CA ARG A 100 -12.41 13.93 -25.15
C ARG A 100 -11.93 12.76 -25.55
N LYS A 101 -10.84 12.55 -25.35
CA LYS A 101 -10.37 11.40 -25.45
C LYS A 101 -10.89 10.79 -24.38
N LYS A 102 -10.91 11.37 -23.39
CA LYS A 102 -11.44 10.84 -22.33
C LYS A 102 -12.84 10.91 -22.55
N ALA A 103 -13.25 11.63 -23.25
CA ALA A 103 -14.57 11.64 -23.38
C ALA A 103 -14.76 10.75 -24.41
N LEU A 104 -13.89 10.56 -25.24
CA LEU A 104 -13.90 9.66 -26.01
C LEU A 104 -13.56 8.64 -25.26
N ILE A 105 -12.64 8.70 -24.61
CA ILE A 105 -12.27 7.80 -23.77
C ILE A 105 -13.30 7.92 -22.82
N LYS A 106 -13.67 8.92 -22.37
CA LYS A 106 -14.61 9.06 -21.51
C LYS A 106 -15.83 8.63 -22.08
N SER A 107 -15.98 8.71 -23.14
CA SER A 107 -17.15 8.26 -23.63
C SER A 107 -16.71 6.92 -23.82
N LEU A 108 -15.54 6.63 -23.68
CA LEU A 108 -15.08 5.44 -23.77
C LEU A 108 -15.00 5.02 -22.46
N TYR A 109 -14.75 5.73 -21.70
CA TYR A 109 -14.77 5.36 -20.40
C TYR A 109 -15.30 6.48 -19.65
N VAL A 110 -15.72 7.08 -20.09
CA VAL A 110 -16.20 7.95 -19.65
C VAL A 110 -16.12 8.68 -19.14
N THR A 111 -15.74 8.71 -18.89
CA THR A 111 -15.45 9.32 -18.25
C THR A 111 -15.83 9.36 -17.81
#